data_99d0fbf021e7750dc239a648b1aed506
#
_entry.id   99d0fbf021e7750dc239a648b1aed506
#
_cell.length_a   1.000
_cell.length_b   1.000
_cell.length_c   1.000
_cell.angle_alpha   90.00
_cell.angle_beta   90.00
_cell.angle_gamma   90.00
#
_symmetry.space_group_name_H-M   'P 1'
#
loop_
_entity.id
_entity.type
_entity.pdbx_description
1 polymer ?
#
loop_
_entity_poly.entity_id
_entity_poly.type
_entity_poly.pdbx_seq_one_letter_code
_entity_poly.pdbx_strand_id
1 'polypeptide(L)'
;MIXLXVAXFFLFSXLNQSITKIQYXTEXKXVSXDXLRGISTKIYDEGFLQINLSHIKEEIEQVNWVKSVSLERRWPDQINILIEEEDIXGWWNKDSIINSKGNLFSLDQQSLPGGLIEFYGPDGQQALVYEKYLLFAEELTTRGILIEKVTLDFKGSWVVTIRPNIALRLGKENISERFDRFLMIWDESLLDNLAVIEYIDLRYTEGFSVKKRN
;
A
#
# COMPACT_ATOMS: atom_id res chain seq x y z
N MET A 1 14.21 40.58 40.54
CA MET A 1 13.60 40.16 39.28
C MET A 1 14.63 39.87 38.18
N ILE A 2 15.57 40.72 37.91
CA ILE A 2 16.63 40.54 36.89
C ILE A 2 17.45 39.24 37.08
N UNK A 3 17.62 38.68 37.92
CA UNK A 3 18.31 37.63 38.17
C UNK A 3 17.77 36.39 37.85
N LEU A 4 16.66 36.47 38.30
CA LEU A 4 15.91 35.29 37.95
C LEU A 4 15.78 35.11 36.41
N UNK A 5 15.80 35.93 35.80
CA UNK A 5 15.70 35.92 34.58
C UNK A 5 16.86 35.54 33.96
N VAL A 6 17.93 36.17 34.35
CA VAL A 6 19.24 35.78 33.83
C VAL A 6 19.49 34.28 34.11
N ALA A 7 19.19 33.82 35.26
CA ALA A 7 19.26 32.40 35.62
C ALA A 7 18.37 31.52 34.68
N UNK A 8 17.30 31.83 34.37
CA UNK A 8 16.50 31.25 33.59
C UNK A 8 16.98 31.19 32.32
N PHE A 9 17.52 32.25 31.72
CA PHE A 9 18.13 32.29 30.39
C PHE A 9 19.32 31.32 30.28
N PHE A 10 20.19 31.39 31.28
CA PHE A 10 21.34 30.46 31.29
C PHE A 10 20.92 28.99 31.40
N LEU A 11 19.93 28.69 32.21
CA LEU A 11 19.39 27.34 32.36
C LEU A 11 18.75 26.88 31.03
N PHE A 12 17.98 27.76 30.40
CA PHE A 12 17.37 27.46 29.10
C PHE A 12 18.45 27.24 28.04
N SER A 13 19.47 28.11 28.00
CA SER A 13 20.61 27.96 27.07
C SER A 13 21.36 26.62 27.26
N UNK A 14 21.31 26.34 28.41
CA UNK A 14 21.89 25.22 28.70
C UNK A 14 21.24 24.02 28.42
N LEU A 15 20.08 24.02 28.49
CA LEU A 15 19.21 22.88 28.19
C LEU A 15 18.82 22.83 26.70
N ASN A 16 18.80 23.96 26.05
CA ASN A 16 18.46 24.05 24.62
C ASN A 16 19.69 23.79 23.75
N GLN A 17 20.23 22.59 23.91
CA GLN A 17 21.40 22.18 23.13
C GLN A 17 20.99 21.90 21.68
N SER A 18 21.96 21.91 20.78
CA SER A 18 21.75 21.49 19.38
C SER A 18 21.38 20.01 19.36
N ILE A 19 20.46 19.65 18.51
CA ILE A 19 20.10 18.23 18.26
C ILE A 19 21.29 17.59 17.54
N THR A 20 21.83 16.53 18.11
CA THR A 20 23.00 15.83 17.55
C THR A 20 22.64 14.49 16.95
N LYS A 21 21.44 13.96 17.30
CA LYS A 21 21.05 12.63 16.86
C LYS A 21 19.57 12.57 16.48
N ILE A 22 19.31 12.01 15.30
CA ILE A 22 17.96 11.66 14.85
C ILE A 22 17.93 10.15 14.62
N GLN A 23 16.97 9.49 15.23
CA GLN A 23 16.81 8.05 15.08
C GLN A 23 15.45 7.77 14.42
N TYR A 24 15.54 7.13 13.27
CA TYR A 24 14.35 6.62 12.59
C TYR A 24 14.14 5.16 12.98
N UNK A 25 13.01 5.03 13.42
CA UNK A 25 12.71 3.78 13.95
C UNK A 25 12.16 2.82 13.00
N THR A 26 11.92 3.26 11.83
CA THR A 26 11.25 2.43 10.82
C THR A 26 12.16 2.23 9.60
N GLU A 27 12.05 1.07 8.95
CA GLU A 27 12.65 0.87 7.63
C GLU A 27 11.76 1.52 6.56
N UNK A 28 11.91 2.68 6.03
CA UNK A 28 11.20 3.26 5.18
C UNK A 28 11.37 2.61 3.98
N LYS A 29 10.67 2.05 3.44
CA LYS A 29 10.64 1.38 2.11
C LYS A 29 10.12 2.28 1.00
N UNK A 30 9.24 3.11 1.44
CA UNK A 30 8.62 3.91 0.53
C UNK A 30 8.99 5.32 0.63
N VAL A 31 9.11 5.67 1.74
CA VAL A 31 9.57 7.05 2.01
C VAL A 31 11.03 7.19 1.56
N SER A 32 11.27 8.17 0.67
CA SER A 32 12.62 8.31 0.10
C SER A 32 13.66 8.82 1.11
N UNK A 33 14.57 8.54 0.95
CA UNK A 33 15.62 8.92 1.71
C UNK A 33 15.80 10.35 1.70
N ASP A 34 15.76 10.94 0.44
CA ASP A 34 15.85 12.39 0.29
C ASP A 34 14.79 13.16 1.12
N UNK A 35 13.68 12.57 1.36
CA UNK A 35 12.74 13.02 2.14
C UNK A 35 13.13 13.11 3.49
N LEU A 36 13.69 12.00 3.91
CA LEU A 36 14.17 11.90 5.30
C LEU A 36 15.37 12.82 5.57
N ARG A 37 16.25 12.96 4.62
CA ARG A 37 17.39 13.86 4.71
C ARG A 37 16.96 15.32 4.85
N GLY A 38 15.98 15.75 4.05
CA GLY A 38 15.42 17.10 4.12
C GLY A 38 14.83 17.40 5.50
N ILE A 39 14.06 16.46 6.05
CA ILE A 39 13.48 16.53 7.40
C ILE A 39 14.59 16.61 8.45
N SER A 40 15.61 15.75 8.34
CA SER A 40 16.73 15.71 9.28
C SER A 40 17.48 17.06 9.30
N THR A 41 17.72 17.65 8.13
CA THR A 41 18.40 18.94 8.03
C THR A 41 17.63 20.04 8.81
N LYS A 42 16.31 20.11 8.62
CA LYS A 42 15.46 21.07 9.36
C LYS A 42 15.55 20.86 10.87
N ILE A 43 15.54 19.59 11.30
CA ILE A 43 15.60 19.25 12.73
C ILE A 43 16.96 19.67 13.32
N TYR A 44 18.07 19.39 12.63
CA TYR A 44 19.42 19.72 13.12
C TYR A 44 19.64 21.24 13.22
N ASP A 45 18.95 22.04 12.42
CA ASP A 45 19.08 23.51 12.45
C ASP A 45 18.39 24.15 13.64
N GLU A 46 17.59 23.40 14.42
CA GLU A 46 16.82 23.90 15.56
C GLU A 46 17.39 23.44 16.91
N GLY A 47 17.11 24.20 17.95
CA GLY A 47 17.46 23.82 19.32
C GLY A 47 16.50 22.79 19.89
N PHE A 48 16.99 21.89 20.73
CA PHE A 48 16.26 20.73 21.29
C PHE A 48 14.96 21.14 21.99
N LEU A 49 14.94 22.23 22.73
CA LEU A 49 13.73 22.71 23.39
C LEU A 49 12.84 23.55 22.49
N GLN A 50 13.46 24.26 21.52
CA GLN A 50 12.75 25.19 20.62
C GLN A 50 12.02 24.49 19.47
N ILE A 51 12.52 23.35 19.03
CA ILE A 51 11.94 22.63 17.87
C ILE A 51 10.44 22.39 18.05
N ASN A 52 9.67 22.74 17.03
CA ASN A 52 8.23 22.47 17.01
C ASN A 52 7.95 21.10 16.40
N LEU A 53 7.90 20.07 17.25
CA LEU A 53 7.65 18.69 16.79
C LEU A 53 6.29 18.52 16.11
N SER A 54 5.28 19.31 16.50
CA SER A 54 3.96 19.25 15.84
C SER A 54 4.03 19.70 14.38
N HIS A 55 4.81 20.76 14.12
CA HIS A 55 5.01 21.25 12.76
C HIS A 55 5.79 20.23 11.90
N ILE A 56 6.85 19.65 12.46
CA ILE A 56 7.61 18.58 11.78
C ILE A 56 6.71 17.37 11.50
N LYS A 57 5.86 17.01 12.47
CA LYS A 57 4.88 15.92 12.31
C LYS A 57 3.95 16.19 11.12
N GLU A 58 3.36 17.39 11.07
CA GLU A 58 2.46 17.79 9.99
C GLU A 58 3.15 17.72 8.63
N GLU A 59 4.41 18.18 8.53
CA GLU A 59 5.19 18.08 7.28
C GLU A 59 5.39 16.62 6.84
N ILE A 60 5.75 15.74 7.78
CA ILE A 60 5.97 14.31 7.47
C ILE A 60 4.64 13.66 7.03
N GLU A 61 3.52 13.99 7.69
CA GLU A 61 2.20 13.45 7.37
C GLU A 61 1.68 13.86 5.98
N GLN A 62 2.25 14.92 5.37
CA GLN A 62 1.94 15.29 3.98
C GLN A 62 2.63 14.40 2.94
N VAL A 63 3.60 13.61 3.34
CA VAL A 63 4.30 12.69 2.43
C VAL A 63 3.38 11.52 2.06
N ASN A 64 3.19 11.28 0.78
CA ASN A 64 2.18 10.36 0.25
C ASN A 64 2.20 8.93 0.84
N TRP A 65 3.36 8.45 1.25
CA TRP A 65 3.52 7.09 1.75
C TRP A 65 3.43 6.97 3.27
N VAL A 66 3.19 8.09 3.96
CA VAL A 66 3.12 8.10 5.41
C VAL A 66 1.68 7.89 5.87
N LYS A 67 1.45 6.81 6.59
CA LYS A 67 0.17 6.49 7.24
C LYS A 67 0.04 7.22 8.57
N SER A 68 1.12 7.24 9.34
CA SER A 68 1.20 7.97 10.62
C SER A 68 2.64 8.24 10.99
N VAL A 69 2.85 9.25 11.82
CA VAL A 69 4.17 9.58 12.34
C VAL A 69 4.09 9.95 13.83
N SER A 70 5.07 9.50 14.59
CA SER A 70 5.24 9.84 15.99
C SER A 70 6.66 10.40 16.20
N LEU A 71 6.76 11.55 16.85
CA LEU A 71 8.05 12.17 17.18
C LEU A 71 8.16 12.28 18.70
N GLU A 72 9.33 11.94 19.22
CA GLU A 72 9.59 11.96 20.65
C GLU A 72 10.96 12.58 20.91
N ARG A 73 11.00 13.52 21.86
CA ARG A 73 12.28 14.04 22.39
C ARG A 73 12.91 12.99 23.31
N ARG A 74 14.18 12.70 23.07
CA ARG A 74 15.03 11.90 23.98
C ARG A 74 16.16 12.79 24.48
N TRP A 75 16.00 13.21 25.72
CA TRP A 75 16.97 14.10 26.37
C TRP A 75 18.38 13.47 26.39
N PRO A 76 19.47 14.21 26.20
CA PRO A 76 19.51 15.68 26.09
C PRO A 76 19.42 16.27 24.67
N ASP A 77 19.60 15.49 23.61
CA ASP A 77 19.89 16.03 22.28
C ASP A 77 19.38 15.13 21.13
N GLN A 78 18.49 14.20 21.39
CA GLN A 78 18.02 13.21 20.39
C GLN A 78 16.53 13.38 20.10
N ILE A 79 16.17 13.24 18.82
CA ILE A 79 14.79 13.12 18.38
C ILE A 79 14.60 11.72 17.79
N ASN A 80 13.61 10.99 18.30
CA ASN A 80 13.17 9.71 17.73
C ASN A 80 11.98 9.98 16.81
N ILE A 81 12.01 9.41 15.63
CA ILE A 81 10.95 9.51 14.62
C ILE A 81 10.52 8.09 14.25
N LEU A 82 9.25 7.79 14.50
CA LEU A 82 8.63 6.53 14.09
C LEU A 82 7.64 6.86 12.96
N ILE A 83 7.91 6.34 11.79
CA ILE A 83 7.04 6.51 10.61
C ILE A 83 6.40 5.16 10.31
N GLU A 84 5.08 5.10 10.27
CA GLU A 84 4.33 3.99 9.69
C GLU A 84 4.02 4.32 8.24
N GLU A 85 4.44 3.46 7.33
CA GLU A 85 4.14 3.61 5.90
C GLU A 85 2.81 2.97 5.55
N GLU A 86 2.17 3.45 4.48
CA GLU A 86 0.96 2.85 3.94
C GLU A 86 1.25 1.48 3.33
N ASP A 87 0.35 0.54 3.53
CA ASP A 87 0.40 -0.78 2.90
C ASP A 87 -0.02 -0.66 1.44
N ILE A 88 0.82 -1.13 0.54
CA ILE A 88 0.55 -1.10 -0.89
C ILE A 88 -0.12 -2.41 -1.32
N UNK A 89 -1.30 -2.22 -1.87
CA UNK A 89 -1.96 -3.22 -2.26
C UNK A 89 -1.71 -3.51 -3.55
N GLY A 90 -1.68 -2.61 -4.50
CA GLY A 90 -1.42 -2.78 -5.92
C GLY A 90 -1.65 -1.53 -6.74
N TRP A 91 -1.61 -1.69 -8.03
CA TRP A 91 -1.90 -0.62 -9.00
C TRP A 91 -3.41 -0.47 -9.17
N TRP A 92 -3.88 0.76 -9.32
CA TRP A 92 -5.25 1.08 -9.76
C TRP A 92 -5.19 1.79 -11.11
N ASN A 93 -5.80 1.19 -12.12
CA ASN A 93 -5.90 1.71 -13.50
C ASN A 93 -4.54 2.13 -14.10
N LYS A 94 -3.42 1.55 -13.64
CA LYS A 94 -2.03 1.79 -14.07
C LYS A 94 -1.40 3.12 -13.62
N ASP A 95 -2.18 4.05 -13.08
CA ASP A 95 -1.68 5.40 -12.79
C ASP A 95 -1.75 5.79 -11.31
N SER A 96 -2.44 4.99 -10.51
CA SER A 96 -2.60 5.24 -9.07
C SER A 96 -2.22 3.98 -8.29
N ILE A 97 -2.04 4.13 -6.99
CA ILE A 97 -1.79 3.01 -6.08
C ILE A 97 -2.98 2.88 -5.13
N ILE A 98 -3.37 1.66 -4.86
CA ILE A 98 -4.39 1.34 -3.87
C ILE A 98 -3.72 0.72 -2.63
N ASN A 99 -4.14 1.16 -1.44
CA ASN A 99 -3.65 0.59 -0.18
C ASN A 99 -4.53 -0.58 0.29
N SER A 100 -4.15 -1.18 1.42
CA SER A 100 -4.87 -2.30 2.03
C SER A 100 -6.27 -1.93 2.56
N LYS A 101 -6.64 -0.65 2.54
CA LYS A 101 -7.98 -0.17 2.91
C LYS A 101 -8.86 0.16 1.70
N GLY A 102 -8.31 0.01 0.48
CA GLY A 102 -9.01 0.39 -0.74
C GLY A 102 -8.96 1.89 -1.07
N ASN A 103 -8.07 2.65 -0.41
CA ASN A 103 -7.88 4.08 -0.68
C ASN A 103 -6.82 4.30 -1.75
N LEU A 104 -6.99 5.36 -2.54
CA LEU A 104 -6.06 5.69 -3.63
C LEU A 104 -5.02 6.72 -3.19
N PHE A 105 -3.81 6.56 -3.71
CA PHE A 105 -2.73 7.54 -3.63
C PHE A 105 -2.24 7.88 -5.03
N SER A 106 -1.86 9.12 -5.23
CA SER A 106 -1.14 9.50 -6.43
C SER A 106 0.31 8.97 -6.38
N LEU A 107 0.79 8.59 -7.54
CA LEU A 107 2.16 8.13 -7.74
C LEU A 107 3.15 9.28 -7.57
N ASP A 108 4.00 9.16 -6.58
CA ASP A 108 5.31 9.80 -6.61
C ASP A 108 6.25 8.77 -7.28
N GLN A 109 6.92 9.17 -8.34
CA GLN A 109 7.62 8.26 -9.28
C GLN A 109 8.85 7.53 -8.70
N GLN A 110 8.88 7.26 -7.41
CA GLN A 110 10.01 6.57 -6.82
C GLN A 110 9.69 5.08 -6.63
N SER A 111 10.62 4.30 -7.05
CA SER A 111 10.75 2.83 -7.01
C SER A 111 9.66 2.06 -6.24
N LEU A 112 8.58 1.76 -6.91
CA LEU A 112 7.57 0.84 -6.39
C LEU A 112 8.10 -0.62 -6.45
N PRO A 113 7.69 -1.45 -5.51
CA PRO A 113 8.03 -2.88 -5.58
C PRO A 113 7.52 -3.51 -6.88
N GLY A 114 8.29 -4.39 -7.47
CA GLY A 114 7.82 -5.17 -8.61
C GLY A 114 6.80 -6.22 -8.20
N GLY A 115 5.97 -6.65 -9.15
CA GLY A 115 5.02 -7.75 -8.94
C GLY A 115 3.77 -7.38 -8.18
N LEU A 116 3.44 -6.10 -8.10
CA LEU A 116 2.18 -5.65 -7.48
C LEU A 116 0.99 -6.11 -8.30
N ILE A 117 -0.10 -6.44 -7.62
CA ILE A 117 -1.38 -6.79 -8.24
C ILE A 117 -1.94 -5.58 -9.00
N GLU A 118 -2.55 -5.82 -10.14
CA GLU A 118 -3.20 -4.78 -10.94
C GLU A 118 -4.71 -4.81 -10.72
N PHE A 119 -5.27 -3.69 -10.34
CA PHE A 119 -6.72 -3.50 -10.17
C PHE A 119 -7.23 -2.54 -11.24
N TYR A 120 -8.35 -2.89 -11.87
CA TYR A 120 -8.98 -2.06 -12.89
C TYR A 120 -10.47 -1.93 -12.59
N GLY A 121 -10.99 -0.74 -12.75
CA GLY A 121 -12.42 -0.50 -12.55
C GLY A 121 -12.84 0.92 -12.88
N PRO A 122 -14.15 1.16 -12.90
CA PRO A 122 -14.68 2.53 -13.02
C PRO A 122 -14.26 3.41 -11.84
N ASP A 123 -14.15 4.69 -12.07
CA ASP A 123 -13.80 5.66 -11.02
C ASP A 123 -14.77 5.53 -9.83
N GLY A 124 -14.23 5.57 -8.63
CA GLY A 124 -14.99 5.44 -7.40
C GLY A 124 -15.29 4.01 -6.97
N GLN A 125 -14.91 2.99 -7.77
CA GLN A 125 -15.18 1.58 -7.45
C GLN A 125 -13.97 0.86 -6.86
N GLN A 126 -12.89 1.58 -6.52
CA GLN A 126 -11.65 0.96 -6.05
C GLN A 126 -11.83 0.14 -4.77
N ALA A 127 -12.63 0.64 -3.82
CA ALA A 127 -12.91 -0.09 -2.57
C ALA A 127 -13.65 -1.40 -2.85
N LEU A 128 -14.64 -1.38 -3.76
CA LEU A 128 -15.40 -2.57 -4.16
C LEU A 128 -14.49 -3.60 -4.84
N VAL A 129 -13.63 -3.15 -5.76
CA VAL A 129 -12.72 -4.06 -6.48
C VAL A 129 -11.72 -4.68 -5.50
N TYR A 130 -11.21 -3.90 -4.55
CA TYR A 130 -10.28 -4.39 -3.54
C TYR A 130 -10.99 -5.38 -2.58
N GLU A 131 -12.21 -5.08 -2.14
CA GLU A 131 -13.00 -5.99 -1.30
C GLU A 131 -13.23 -7.33 -1.99
N LYS A 132 -13.60 -7.32 -3.28
CA LYS A 132 -13.77 -8.54 -4.07
C LYS A 132 -12.46 -9.31 -4.23
N TYR A 133 -11.35 -8.60 -4.46
CA TYR A 133 -10.02 -9.22 -4.50
C TYR A 133 -9.74 -10.00 -3.21
N LEU A 134 -10.03 -9.43 -2.04
CA LEU A 134 -9.78 -10.12 -0.76
C LEU A 134 -10.53 -11.45 -0.68
N LEU A 135 -11.79 -11.47 -1.13
CA LEU A 135 -12.60 -12.70 -1.15
C LEU A 135 -11.98 -13.76 -2.09
N PHE A 136 -11.57 -13.34 -3.30
CA PHE A 136 -10.93 -14.26 -4.25
C PHE A 136 -9.57 -14.75 -3.71
N ALA A 137 -8.78 -13.84 -3.14
CA ALA A 137 -7.43 -14.14 -2.66
C ALA A 137 -7.45 -15.14 -1.50
N GLU A 138 -8.42 -15.04 -0.59
CA GLU A 138 -8.58 -15.97 0.53
C GLU A 138 -8.65 -17.42 0.04
N GLU A 139 -9.49 -17.69 -0.98
CA GLU A 139 -9.69 -19.03 -1.51
C GLU A 139 -8.54 -19.50 -2.42
N LEU A 140 -7.98 -18.58 -3.23
CA LEU A 140 -6.94 -18.93 -4.21
C LEU A 140 -5.58 -19.17 -3.52
N THR A 141 -5.26 -18.39 -2.49
CA THR A 141 -3.99 -18.54 -1.77
C THR A 141 -3.86 -19.91 -1.10
N THR A 142 -4.95 -20.44 -0.54
CA THR A 142 -4.95 -21.79 0.08
C THR A 142 -4.62 -22.89 -0.92
N ARG A 143 -4.83 -22.62 -2.22
CA ARG A 143 -4.56 -23.55 -3.33
C ARG A 143 -3.23 -23.24 -4.05
N GLY A 144 -2.46 -22.29 -3.52
CA GLY A 144 -1.19 -21.88 -4.13
C GLY A 144 -1.35 -21.06 -5.43
N ILE A 145 -2.56 -20.53 -5.67
CA ILE A 145 -2.87 -19.75 -6.88
C ILE A 145 -2.64 -18.27 -6.58
N LEU A 146 -1.84 -17.61 -7.42
CA LEU A 146 -1.53 -16.19 -7.27
C LEU A 146 -2.36 -15.35 -8.24
N ILE A 147 -3.01 -14.31 -7.72
CA ILE A 147 -3.75 -13.33 -8.54
C ILE A 147 -2.74 -12.31 -9.08
N GLU A 148 -2.83 -12.01 -10.38
CA GLU A 148 -2.06 -10.97 -11.04
C GLU A 148 -2.89 -9.71 -11.27
N LYS A 149 -4.21 -9.88 -11.55
CA LYS A 149 -5.07 -8.77 -11.93
C LYS A 149 -6.53 -9.04 -11.55
N VAL A 150 -7.23 -8.00 -11.12
CA VAL A 150 -8.69 -8.03 -10.92
C VAL A 150 -9.29 -6.86 -11.70
N THR A 151 -10.26 -7.15 -12.54
CA THR A 151 -10.91 -6.16 -13.41
C THR A 151 -12.43 -6.17 -13.20
N LEU A 152 -12.98 -4.99 -12.99
CA LEU A 152 -14.42 -4.72 -13.07
C LEU A 152 -14.64 -3.78 -14.25
N ASP A 153 -15.33 -4.23 -15.30
CA ASP A 153 -15.57 -3.39 -16.46
C ASP A 153 -16.78 -2.43 -16.25
N PHE A 154 -16.95 -1.49 -17.18
CA PHE A 154 -18.04 -0.49 -17.12
C PHE A 154 -19.45 -1.12 -17.22
N LYS A 155 -19.57 -2.38 -17.64
CA LYS A 155 -20.83 -3.12 -17.72
C LYS A 155 -21.09 -3.98 -16.46
N GLY A 156 -20.17 -3.90 -15.48
CA GLY A 156 -20.26 -4.67 -14.24
C GLY A 156 -19.72 -6.08 -14.32
N SER A 157 -18.95 -6.42 -15.38
CA SER A 157 -18.41 -7.76 -15.57
C SER A 157 -17.05 -7.91 -14.89
N TRP A 158 -16.85 -9.00 -14.20
CA TRP A 158 -15.64 -9.31 -13.44
C TRP A 158 -14.73 -10.29 -14.19
N VAL A 159 -13.45 -10.01 -14.17
CA VAL A 159 -12.39 -10.91 -14.63
C VAL A 159 -11.30 -10.95 -13.57
N VAL A 160 -10.90 -12.15 -13.17
CA VAL A 160 -9.76 -12.38 -12.27
C VAL A 160 -8.67 -13.05 -13.09
N THR A 161 -7.49 -12.41 -13.19
CA THR A 161 -6.34 -13.01 -13.89
C THR A 161 -5.42 -13.65 -12.86
N ILE A 162 -5.17 -14.92 -13.02
CA ILE A 162 -4.29 -15.71 -12.15
C ILE A 162 -3.01 -16.08 -12.91
N ARG A 163 -1.95 -16.37 -12.17
CA ARG A 163 -0.68 -16.83 -12.75
C ARG A 163 -0.82 -18.24 -13.33
N PRO A 164 -0.26 -18.53 -14.53
CA PRO A 164 0.51 -17.65 -15.41
C PRO A 164 -0.33 -16.93 -16.49
N ASN A 165 -0.95 -15.82 -16.13
CA ASN A 165 -1.74 -14.96 -17.01
C ASN A 165 -2.98 -15.68 -17.60
N ILE A 166 -3.76 -16.36 -16.77
CA ILE A 166 -5.02 -17.04 -17.14
C ILE A 166 -6.18 -16.15 -16.67
N ALA A 167 -7.05 -15.72 -17.59
CA ALA A 167 -8.20 -14.89 -17.26
C ALA A 167 -9.42 -15.75 -16.90
N LEU A 168 -9.92 -15.63 -15.69
CA LEU A 168 -11.19 -16.23 -15.23
C LEU A 168 -12.31 -15.23 -15.52
N ARG A 169 -13.16 -15.52 -16.51
CA ARG A 169 -14.27 -14.66 -16.93
C ARG A 169 -15.51 -15.01 -16.12
N LEU A 170 -15.80 -14.21 -15.08
CA LEU A 170 -16.91 -14.44 -14.16
C LEU A 170 -18.21 -13.76 -14.62
N GLY A 171 -18.10 -12.66 -15.40
CA GLY A 171 -19.26 -11.89 -15.83
C GLY A 171 -19.80 -11.00 -14.72
N LYS A 172 -21.07 -10.64 -14.80
CA LYS A 172 -21.71 -9.66 -13.87
C LYS A 172 -22.70 -10.28 -12.89
N GLU A 173 -23.14 -11.51 -13.12
CA GLU A 173 -24.17 -12.19 -12.32
C GLU A 173 -23.59 -13.46 -11.71
N ASN A 174 -24.09 -13.83 -10.53
CA ASN A 174 -23.75 -15.10 -9.87
C ASN A 174 -22.22 -15.27 -9.70
N ILE A 175 -21.51 -14.19 -9.37
CA ILE A 175 -20.04 -14.17 -9.32
C ILE A 175 -19.50 -15.24 -8.38
N SER A 176 -20.09 -15.35 -7.17
CA SER A 176 -19.65 -16.32 -6.15
C SER A 176 -19.81 -17.76 -6.66
N GLU A 177 -20.99 -18.10 -7.20
CA GLU A 177 -21.29 -19.43 -7.74
C GLU A 177 -20.32 -19.80 -8.87
N ARG A 178 -20.04 -18.86 -9.77
CA ARG A 178 -19.11 -19.07 -10.89
C ARG A 178 -17.67 -19.22 -10.41
N PHE A 179 -17.31 -18.49 -9.40
CA PHE A 179 -16.00 -18.60 -8.78
C PHE A 179 -15.84 -19.94 -8.06
N ASP A 180 -16.87 -20.37 -7.32
CA ASP A 180 -16.90 -21.69 -6.66
C ASP A 180 -16.76 -22.82 -7.70
N ARG A 181 -17.39 -22.65 -8.87
CA ARG A 181 -17.24 -23.60 -9.98
C ARG A 181 -15.78 -23.69 -10.46
N PHE A 182 -15.09 -22.54 -10.54
CA PHE A 182 -13.66 -22.53 -10.87
C PHE A 182 -12.85 -23.28 -9.80
N LEU A 183 -13.14 -23.07 -8.52
CA LEU A 183 -12.43 -23.75 -7.43
C LEU A 183 -12.63 -25.27 -7.54
N MET A 184 -13.84 -25.73 -7.86
CA MET A 184 -14.15 -27.16 -8.07
C MET A 184 -13.35 -27.71 -9.26
N ILE A 185 -13.32 -27.00 -10.39
CA ILE A 185 -12.54 -27.36 -11.59
C ILE A 185 -11.06 -27.53 -11.23
N TRP A 186 -10.54 -26.61 -10.45
CA TRP A 186 -9.15 -26.63 -9.99
C TRP A 186 -8.88 -27.82 -9.06
N ASP A 187 -9.70 -27.98 -8.04
CA ASP A 187 -9.53 -29.02 -7.01
C ASP A 187 -9.67 -30.44 -7.60
N GLU A 188 -10.50 -30.60 -8.61
CA GLU A 188 -10.66 -31.88 -9.32
C GLU A 188 -9.62 -32.10 -10.41
N SER A 189 -8.67 -31.17 -10.56
CA SER A 189 -7.59 -31.25 -11.56
C SER A 189 -8.11 -31.41 -13.01
N LEU A 190 -9.19 -30.71 -13.33
CA LEU A 190 -9.82 -30.79 -14.66
C LEU A 190 -9.11 -29.93 -15.71
N LEU A 191 -8.03 -29.21 -15.33
CA LEU A 191 -7.28 -28.34 -16.22
C LEU A 191 -5.93 -28.97 -16.55
N ASP A 192 -5.75 -29.31 -17.81
CA ASP A 192 -4.47 -29.79 -18.34
C ASP A 192 -3.58 -28.59 -18.67
N ASN A 193 -2.30 -28.71 -18.43
CA ASN A 193 -1.24 -27.79 -18.89
C ASN A 193 -1.64 -26.30 -18.83
N LEU A 194 -1.62 -25.73 -17.65
CA LEU A 194 -1.97 -24.33 -17.37
C LEU A 194 -1.23 -23.32 -18.26
N ALA A 195 0.00 -23.64 -18.67
CA ALA A 195 0.84 -22.72 -19.46
C ALA A 195 0.23 -22.36 -20.82
N VAL A 196 -0.61 -23.24 -21.39
CA VAL A 196 -1.24 -22.99 -22.70
C VAL A 196 -2.64 -22.37 -22.57
N ILE A 197 -3.16 -22.20 -21.37
CA ILE A 197 -4.51 -21.63 -21.20
C ILE A 197 -4.45 -20.12 -21.27
N GLU A 198 -5.29 -19.52 -22.12
CA GLU A 198 -5.48 -18.07 -22.22
C GLU A 198 -6.55 -17.58 -21.25
N TYR A 199 -7.74 -18.23 -21.30
CA TYR A 199 -8.82 -17.91 -20.36
C TYR A 199 -9.72 -19.10 -20.10
N ILE A 200 -10.45 -19.03 -18.99
CA ILE A 200 -11.52 -19.94 -18.61
C ILE A 200 -12.79 -19.08 -18.51
N ASP A 201 -13.79 -19.42 -19.33
CA ASP A 201 -15.06 -18.70 -19.36
C ASP A 201 -16.08 -19.44 -18.51
N LEU A 202 -16.49 -18.79 -17.41
CA LEU A 202 -17.39 -19.33 -16.41
C LEU A 202 -18.78 -18.68 -16.49
N ARG A 203 -19.05 -17.89 -17.53
CA ARG A 203 -20.29 -17.11 -17.66
C ARG A 203 -21.51 -17.96 -18.02
N TYR A 204 -21.30 -19.19 -18.39
CA TYR A 204 -22.39 -20.13 -18.70
C TYR A 204 -23.22 -20.46 -17.46
N THR A 205 -24.47 -20.84 -17.66
CA THR A 205 -25.37 -21.26 -16.57
C THR A 205 -24.81 -22.52 -15.91
N GLU A 206 -24.37 -23.48 -16.74
CA GLU A 206 -23.71 -24.70 -16.29
C GLU A 206 -22.42 -24.91 -17.08
N GLY A 207 -21.39 -25.45 -16.42
CA GLY A 207 -20.13 -25.77 -17.07
C GLY A 207 -19.21 -24.56 -17.28
N PHE A 208 -18.24 -24.73 -18.16
CA PHE A 208 -17.21 -23.77 -18.48
C PHE A 208 -16.61 -24.05 -19.85
N SER A 209 -15.89 -23.09 -20.41
CA SER A 209 -15.08 -23.34 -21.60
C SER A 209 -13.65 -22.85 -21.38
N VAL A 210 -12.70 -23.51 -22.03
CA VAL A 210 -11.27 -23.19 -21.93
C VAL A 210 -10.77 -22.77 -23.31
N LYS A 211 -10.15 -21.59 -23.38
CA LYS A 211 -9.46 -21.12 -24.59
C LYS A 211 -7.96 -21.33 -24.38
N LYS A 212 -7.35 -22.01 -25.34
CA LYS A 212 -5.89 -22.19 -25.36
C LYS A 212 -5.23 -21.07 -26.21
N ARG A 213 -4.01 -20.70 -25.82
CA ARG A 213 -3.16 -19.78 -26.62
C ARG A 213 -2.78 -20.45 -27.93
N ASN A 214 -2.71 -19.68 -28.99
CA ASN A 214 -2.23 -20.14 -30.30
C ASN A 214 -0.70 -20.30 -30.30
#